data_eb9262dc224cd36c33dac6e2dbe89e7b
#
_entry.id   eb9262dc224cd36c33dac6e2dbe89e7b
#
_cell.length_a   1.000
_cell.length_b   1.000
_cell.length_c   1.000
_cell.angle_alpha   90.00
_cell.angle_beta   90.00
_cell.angle_gamma   90.00
#
_symmetry.space_group_name_H-M   'P 1'
#
loop_
_entity.id
_entity.type
_entity.pdbx_description
1 polymer ?
#
loop_
_entity_poly.entity_id
_entity_poly.type
_entity_poly.pdbx_seq_one_letter_code
_entity_poly.pdbx_strand_id
1 'polypeptide(L)'
;MLDYAYLHKTASIAYAESVEKLAANFLEVNPHCFGAVPRVYEKVFAKINAKAEAGGALKKKLFDWAVQVGRSCVAYLEREEPLPSGLAWRAKVADALVLKKIRAALGKNFRFAISGGAPLSRDLAEFFIGAGVQIYEGYGLTETSPVICVNGPKRIRLGTVGRPLRDIEVRIASDGEILTRGPHVMKGYFHKPEATAEAIDREGWFHTGDIGEMHDGFLSITDRKKDLIVLAGGKKAAPQPIENELKKSPFIALPIVIGDRQKFLAAVIVPDFERLRQWAEVARVSVNWDALDAQPEVRRLFQTEIDAYNADRPHHEQIRAFALLPSDLTIEDGSITPTLKVKRRILESRYAALIEQMYEAAERSHVA
;
A
#
# COMPACT_ATOMS: atom_id res chain seq x y z
N MET A 1 14.61 13.17 -5.88
CA MET A 1 13.86 14.05 -6.81
C MET A 1 13.08 15.14 -6.11
N LEU A 2 12.26 14.83 -5.08
CA LEU A 2 11.49 15.88 -4.39
C LEU A 2 12.39 17.02 -3.91
N ASP A 3 13.57 16.70 -3.37
CA ASP A 3 14.54 17.69 -2.92
C ASP A 3 14.98 18.63 -4.04
N TYR A 4 15.30 18.08 -5.22
CA TYR A 4 15.66 18.90 -6.38
C TYR A 4 14.50 19.78 -6.87
N ALA A 5 13.27 19.26 -6.83
CA ALA A 5 12.07 20.04 -7.18
C ALA A 5 11.84 21.18 -6.18
N TYR A 6 12.04 20.92 -4.89
CA TYR A 6 11.91 21.92 -3.83
C TYR A 6 13.03 22.97 -3.94
N LEU A 7 14.27 22.55 -4.15
CA LEU A 7 15.40 23.46 -4.36
C LEU A 7 15.18 24.33 -5.61
N HIS A 8 14.73 23.74 -6.72
CA HIS A 8 14.42 24.51 -7.94
C HIS A 8 13.32 25.57 -7.70
N LYS A 9 12.40 25.33 -6.78
CA LYS A 9 11.33 26.27 -6.38
C LYS A 9 11.73 27.15 -5.18
N THR A 10 13.00 27.11 -4.77
CA THR A 10 13.51 27.87 -3.60
C THR A 10 12.72 27.59 -2.31
N ALA A 11 12.18 26.38 -2.19
CA ALA A 11 11.47 25.95 -1.01
C ALA A 11 12.44 25.46 0.08
N SER A 12 12.13 25.75 1.33
CA SER A 12 12.85 25.17 2.48
C SER A 12 12.49 23.69 2.62
N ILE A 13 13.49 22.85 2.89
CA ILE A 13 13.32 21.42 3.11
C ILE A 13 13.59 21.12 4.58
N ALA A 14 12.64 20.45 5.24
CA ALA A 14 12.80 19.92 6.58
C ALA A 14 12.71 18.40 6.53
N TYR A 15 13.72 17.71 7.03
CA TYR A 15 13.73 16.25 7.14
C TYR A 15 13.13 15.85 8.49
N ALA A 16 12.21 14.90 8.47
CA ALA A 16 11.63 14.36 9.69
C ALA A 16 12.67 13.55 10.46
N GLU A 17 12.69 13.65 11.78
CA GLU A 17 13.63 12.94 12.63
C GLU A 17 13.40 11.41 12.60
N SER A 18 12.13 10.99 12.68
CA SER A 18 11.71 9.60 12.53
C SER A 18 10.22 9.52 12.23
N VAL A 19 9.72 8.34 11.86
CA VAL A 19 8.28 8.12 11.61
C VAL A 19 7.45 8.31 12.91
N GLU A 20 8.00 7.96 14.05
CA GLU A 20 7.36 8.11 15.37
C GLU A 20 7.17 9.58 15.75
N LYS A 21 8.14 10.45 15.41
CA LYS A 21 8.15 11.89 15.71
C LYS A 21 7.40 12.73 14.66
N LEU A 22 6.96 12.18 13.55
CA LEU A 22 6.31 12.90 12.46
C LEU A 22 5.20 13.86 12.93
N ALA A 23 4.34 13.39 13.85
CA ALA A 23 3.23 14.22 14.34
C ALA A 23 3.72 15.50 15.06
N ALA A 24 4.82 15.40 15.81
CA ALA A 24 5.44 16.56 16.48
C ALA A 24 6.13 17.46 15.43
N ASN A 25 6.89 16.85 14.50
CA ASN A 25 7.57 17.60 13.45
C ASN A 25 6.60 18.36 12.53
N PHE A 26 5.42 17.80 12.21
CA PHE A 26 4.39 18.51 11.42
C PHE A 26 3.88 19.78 12.13
N LEU A 27 3.69 19.73 13.43
CA LEU A 27 3.22 20.87 14.20
C LEU A 27 4.31 21.92 14.41
N GLU A 28 5.56 21.50 14.53
CA GLU A 28 6.73 22.38 14.67
C GLU A 28 7.04 23.09 13.34
N VAL A 29 7.19 22.32 12.26
CA VAL A 29 7.60 22.84 10.95
C VAL A 29 6.43 23.53 10.21
N ASN A 30 5.19 23.08 10.42
CA ASN A 30 4.00 23.53 9.70
C ASN A 30 4.19 23.47 8.17
N PRO A 31 4.50 22.30 7.59
CA PRO A 31 4.86 22.18 6.17
C PRO A 31 3.68 22.51 5.25
N HIS A 32 3.98 23.06 4.07
CA HIS A 32 2.98 23.25 3.00
C HIS A 32 2.70 21.94 2.26
N CYS A 33 3.71 21.12 2.11
CA CYS A 33 3.60 19.78 1.51
C CYS A 33 4.65 18.86 2.10
N PHE A 34 4.41 17.55 1.98
CA PHE A 34 5.42 16.55 2.28
C PHE A 34 5.32 15.37 1.31
N GLY A 35 6.43 14.66 1.14
CA GLY A 35 6.48 13.40 0.42
C GLY A 35 6.78 12.26 1.37
N ALA A 36 6.05 11.16 1.24
CA ALA A 36 6.24 9.98 2.06
C ALA A 36 5.89 8.69 1.30
N VAL A 37 6.35 7.56 1.83
CA VAL A 37 5.94 6.23 1.39
C VAL A 37 4.61 5.83 2.05
N PRO A 38 3.81 4.90 1.48
CA PRO A 38 2.51 4.50 2.01
C PRO A 38 2.51 4.09 3.49
N ARG A 39 3.56 3.44 3.97
CA ARG A 39 3.70 3.03 5.38
C ARG A 39 3.59 4.19 6.37
N VAL A 40 4.00 5.37 5.98
CA VAL A 40 3.85 6.58 6.81
C VAL A 40 2.38 6.93 6.97
N TYR A 41 1.61 6.88 5.88
CA TYR A 41 0.16 7.14 5.90
C TYR A 41 -0.58 6.07 6.71
N GLU A 42 -0.20 4.79 6.59
CA GLU A 42 -0.74 3.70 7.41
C GLU A 42 -0.55 3.96 8.90
N LYS A 43 0.66 4.34 9.34
CA LYS A 43 0.94 4.69 10.75
C LYS A 43 0.18 5.91 11.22
N VAL A 44 0.06 6.95 10.39
CA VAL A 44 -0.74 8.14 10.71
C VAL A 44 -2.21 7.78 10.86
N PHE A 45 -2.76 6.98 9.95
CA PHE A 45 -4.13 6.47 9.99
C PHE A 45 -4.40 5.67 11.27
N ALA A 46 -3.52 4.73 11.61
CA ALA A 46 -3.61 3.93 12.83
C ALA A 46 -3.65 4.81 14.09
N LYS A 47 -2.75 5.81 14.20
CA LYS A 47 -2.74 6.77 15.31
C LYS A 47 -4.03 7.59 15.40
N ILE A 48 -4.59 8.02 14.26
CA ILE A 48 -5.86 8.77 14.24
C ILE A 48 -7.01 7.90 14.75
N ASN A 49 -7.10 6.65 14.29
CA ASN A 49 -8.13 5.70 14.74
C ASN A 49 -8.01 5.37 16.22
N ALA A 50 -6.81 5.05 16.72
CA ALA A 50 -6.56 4.78 18.13
C ALA A 50 -6.98 5.96 19.01
N LYS A 51 -6.69 7.20 18.58
CA LYS A 51 -7.13 8.41 19.30
C LYS A 51 -8.66 8.57 19.30
N ALA A 52 -9.33 8.21 18.21
CA ALA A 52 -10.78 8.24 18.14
C ALA A 52 -11.42 7.17 19.08
N GLU A 53 -10.87 5.98 19.13
CA GLU A 53 -11.28 4.88 20.02
C GLU A 53 -11.10 5.25 21.49
N ALA A 54 -9.94 5.78 21.86
CA ALA A 54 -9.66 6.26 23.22
C ALA A 54 -10.59 7.39 23.68
N GLY A 55 -11.26 8.06 22.75
CA GLY A 55 -12.21 9.14 23.02
C GLY A 55 -13.57 8.68 23.55
N GLY A 56 -13.83 7.38 23.64
CA GLY A 56 -15.08 6.76 24.05
C GLY A 56 -16.09 6.58 22.92
N ALA A 57 -17.11 5.73 23.17
CA ALA A 57 -18.04 5.22 22.15
C ALA A 57 -18.76 6.32 21.35
N LEU A 58 -19.16 7.41 21.97
CA LEU A 58 -19.86 8.50 21.29
C LEU A 58 -18.93 9.25 20.32
N LYS A 59 -17.69 9.53 20.73
CA LYS A 59 -16.71 10.19 19.86
C LYS A 59 -16.31 9.28 18.71
N LYS A 60 -16.19 7.97 18.97
CA LYS A 60 -15.90 6.98 17.91
C LYS A 60 -17.03 6.93 16.88
N LYS A 61 -18.29 6.84 17.30
CA LYS A 61 -19.45 6.88 16.38
C LYS A 61 -19.48 8.15 15.53
N LEU A 62 -19.19 9.30 16.14
CA LEU A 62 -19.15 10.58 15.42
C LEU A 62 -17.99 10.62 14.42
N PHE A 63 -16.84 10.08 14.81
CA PHE A 63 -15.67 9.95 13.94
C PHE A 63 -15.99 9.04 12.73
N ASP A 64 -16.53 7.84 12.96
CA ASP A 64 -16.86 6.88 11.91
C ASP A 64 -17.91 7.46 10.95
N TRP A 65 -18.93 8.14 11.46
CA TRP A 65 -19.90 8.84 10.64
C TRP A 65 -19.24 9.92 9.76
N ALA A 66 -18.36 10.73 10.32
CA ALA A 66 -17.72 11.80 9.58
C ALA A 66 -16.77 11.26 8.49
N VAL A 67 -16.03 10.18 8.79
CA VAL A 67 -15.18 9.48 7.83
C VAL A 67 -16.02 8.90 6.69
N GLN A 68 -17.16 8.26 7.00
CA GLN A 68 -18.06 7.72 5.99
C GLN A 68 -18.64 8.81 5.08
N VAL A 69 -19.02 9.95 5.64
CA VAL A 69 -19.46 11.11 4.85
C VAL A 69 -18.34 11.61 3.95
N GLY A 70 -17.11 11.74 4.47
CA GLY A 70 -15.94 12.12 3.68
C GLY A 70 -15.69 11.16 2.51
N ARG A 71 -15.67 9.85 2.76
CA ARG A 71 -15.52 8.82 1.72
C ARG A 71 -16.61 8.91 0.65
N SER A 72 -17.86 9.18 1.04
CA SER A 72 -18.96 9.36 0.07
C SER A 72 -18.75 10.56 -0.86
N CYS A 73 -17.96 11.55 -0.46
CA CYS A 73 -17.63 12.70 -1.31
C CYS A 73 -16.56 12.38 -2.37
N VAL A 74 -15.72 11.35 -2.13
CA VAL A 74 -14.58 11.03 -3.01
C VAL A 74 -15.05 10.63 -4.41
N ALA A 75 -16.13 9.85 -4.52
CA ALA A 75 -16.66 9.43 -5.82
C ALA A 75 -17.08 10.62 -6.72
N TYR A 76 -17.57 11.69 -6.11
CA TYR A 76 -17.91 12.94 -6.84
C TYR A 76 -16.65 13.73 -7.24
N LEU A 77 -15.64 13.70 -6.36
CA LEU A 77 -14.34 14.31 -6.67
C LEU A 77 -13.66 13.61 -7.87
N GLU A 78 -13.69 12.28 -7.91
CA GLU A 78 -13.13 11.50 -9.03
C GLU A 78 -13.83 11.77 -10.37
N ARG A 79 -15.16 12.07 -10.34
CA ARG A 79 -15.97 12.39 -11.53
C ARG A 79 -15.97 13.87 -11.89
N GLU A 80 -15.33 14.70 -11.07
CA GLU A 80 -15.37 16.17 -11.21
C GLU A 80 -16.83 16.71 -11.13
N GLU A 81 -17.72 16.04 -10.38
CA GLU A 81 -19.12 16.37 -10.22
C GLU A 81 -19.38 17.17 -8.92
N PRO A 82 -20.33 18.10 -8.92
CA PRO A 82 -20.73 18.78 -7.69
C PRO A 82 -21.44 17.82 -6.76
N LEU A 83 -21.20 18.01 -5.45
CA LEU A 83 -21.89 17.23 -4.42
C LEU A 83 -23.40 17.53 -4.41
N PRO A 84 -24.28 16.51 -4.29
CA PRO A 84 -25.71 16.72 -4.01
C PRO A 84 -25.89 17.54 -2.73
N SER A 85 -26.91 18.42 -2.71
CA SER A 85 -27.11 19.40 -1.61
C SER A 85 -27.14 18.76 -0.23
N GLY A 86 -27.79 17.60 -0.09
CA GLY A 86 -27.83 16.85 1.18
C GLY A 86 -26.47 16.32 1.63
N LEU A 87 -25.65 15.82 0.69
CA LEU A 87 -24.28 15.36 0.97
C LEU A 87 -23.36 16.54 1.28
N ALA A 88 -23.49 17.64 0.53
CA ALA A 88 -22.72 18.87 0.76
C ALA A 88 -22.96 19.45 2.15
N TRP A 89 -24.21 19.45 2.63
CA TRP A 89 -24.51 19.88 4.00
C TRP A 89 -23.90 18.95 5.03
N ARG A 90 -24.07 17.63 4.88
CA ARG A 90 -23.45 16.61 5.77
C ARG A 90 -21.92 16.73 5.80
N ALA A 91 -21.30 16.95 4.65
CA ALA A 91 -19.85 17.15 4.53
C ALA A 91 -19.38 18.40 5.32
N LYS A 92 -20.11 19.51 5.26
CA LYS A 92 -19.81 20.71 6.07
C LYS A 92 -19.88 20.44 7.57
N VAL A 93 -20.89 19.69 8.02
CA VAL A 93 -21.04 19.32 9.44
C VAL A 93 -19.93 18.35 9.87
N ALA A 94 -19.66 17.33 9.07
CA ALA A 94 -18.57 16.36 9.32
C ALA A 94 -17.19 17.08 9.37
N ASP A 95 -16.98 18.03 8.49
CA ASP A 95 -15.76 18.84 8.46
C ASP A 95 -15.59 19.67 9.75
N ALA A 96 -16.60 20.44 10.14
CA ALA A 96 -16.56 21.29 11.32
C ALA A 96 -16.32 20.50 12.61
N LEU A 97 -16.93 19.32 12.74
CA LEU A 97 -16.87 18.52 13.96
C LEU A 97 -15.62 17.64 14.06
N VAL A 98 -15.18 17.05 12.94
CA VAL A 98 -14.15 15.99 12.92
C VAL A 98 -13.04 16.23 11.92
N LEU A 99 -13.36 16.35 10.60
CA LEU A 99 -12.35 16.24 9.55
C LEU A 99 -11.33 17.37 9.58
N LYS A 100 -11.74 18.57 9.93
CA LYS A 100 -10.85 19.71 10.18
C LYS A 100 -9.75 19.41 11.21
N LYS A 101 -10.07 18.60 12.25
CA LYS A 101 -9.10 18.24 13.29
C LYS A 101 -8.04 17.25 12.76
N ILE A 102 -8.41 16.39 11.82
CA ILE A 102 -7.47 15.48 11.14
C ILE A 102 -6.47 16.31 10.34
N ARG A 103 -6.94 17.27 9.55
CA ARG A 103 -6.07 18.15 8.77
C ARG A 103 -5.17 19.03 9.65
N ALA A 104 -5.70 19.53 10.75
CA ALA A 104 -4.93 20.36 11.69
C ALA A 104 -3.72 19.62 12.30
N ALA A 105 -3.76 18.29 12.38
CA ALA A 105 -2.62 17.48 12.85
C ALA A 105 -1.44 17.46 11.88
N LEU A 106 -1.64 17.87 10.61
CA LEU A 106 -0.60 17.97 9.59
C LEU A 106 0.06 19.36 9.51
N GLY A 107 -0.38 20.28 10.37
CA GLY A 107 0.10 21.67 10.38
C GLY A 107 -0.87 22.65 9.70
N LYS A 108 -0.74 23.94 10.08
CA LYS A 108 -1.66 25.00 9.63
C LYS A 108 -1.51 25.34 8.14
N ASN A 109 -0.31 25.15 7.59
CA ASN A 109 0.04 25.54 6.23
C ASN A 109 -0.13 24.37 5.23
N PHE A 110 -0.50 23.18 5.70
CA PHE A 110 -0.59 21.98 4.87
C PHE A 110 -1.58 22.16 3.72
N ARG A 111 -1.14 21.78 2.53
CA ARG A 111 -1.92 21.85 1.26
C ARG A 111 -2.09 20.49 0.64
N PHE A 112 -1.01 19.72 0.48
CA PHE A 112 -1.03 18.40 -0.16
C PHE A 112 0.13 17.53 0.30
N ALA A 113 0.00 16.24 0.07
CA ALA A 113 1.06 15.25 0.23
C ALA A 113 1.31 14.49 -1.07
N ILE A 114 2.49 13.92 -1.20
CA ILE A 114 2.87 13.05 -2.32
C ILE A 114 3.15 11.66 -1.76
N SER A 115 2.50 10.64 -2.32
CA SER A 115 2.78 9.24 -2.04
C SER A 115 3.51 8.61 -3.20
N GLY A 116 4.61 7.90 -2.93
CA GLY A 116 5.36 7.22 -3.97
C GLY A 116 6.24 6.11 -3.42
N GLY A 117 6.85 5.36 -4.34
CA GLY A 117 7.77 4.28 -4.00
C GLY A 117 7.10 2.94 -3.64
N ALA A 118 5.80 2.91 -3.37
CA ALA A 118 4.97 1.72 -3.21
C ALA A 118 3.50 2.08 -3.48
N PRO A 119 2.60 1.11 -3.75
CA PRO A 119 1.18 1.37 -3.92
C PRO A 119 0.54 1.88 -2.63
N LEU A 120 -0.29 2.91 -2.74
CA LEU A 120 -1.17 3.36 -1.66
C LEU A 120 -2.49 2.59 -1.76
N SER A 121 -2.96 1.97 -0.67
CA SER A 121 -4.25 1.28 -0.72
C SER A 121 -5.39 2.27 -1.00
N ARG A 122 -6.38 1.85 -1.79
CA ARG A 122 -7.55 2.69 -2.12
C ARG A 122 -8.27 3.16 -0.86
N ASP A 123 -8.45 2.28 0.12
CA ASP A 123 -9.13 2.61 1.37
C ASP A 123 -8.43 3.72 2.16
N LEU A 124 -7.09 3.68 2.16
CA LEU A 124 -6.27 4.69 2.84
C LEU A 124 -6.32 6.02 2.10
N ALA A 125 -6.27 5.98 0.77
CA ALA A 125 -6.43 7.16 -0.07
C ALA A 125 -7.82 7.80 0.11
N GLU A 126 -8.90 6.99 0.09
CA GLU A 126 -10.27 7.43 0.35
C GLU A 126 -10.45 8.08 1.72
N PHE A 127 -9.83 7.50 2.75
CA PHE A 127 -9.85 8.09 4.09
C PHE A 127 -9.24 9.49 4.10
N PHE A 128 -8.03 9.64 3.62
CA PHE A 128 -7.32 10.92 3.67
C PHE A 128 -7.95 11.97 2.77
N ILE A 129 -8.26 11.61 1.53
CA ILE A 129 -8.89 12.52 0.56
C ILE A 129 -10.30 12.90 1.05
N GLY A 130 -11.07 11.95 1.57
CA GLY A 130 -12.36 12.22 2.20
C GLY A 130 -12.26 13.11 3.44
N ALA A 131 -11.14 13.06 4.18
CA ALA A 131 -10.85 14.00 5.25
C ALA A 131 -10.34 15.38 4.75
N GLY A 132 -10.24 15.57 3.44
CA GLY A 132 -9.73 16.81 2.83
C GLY A 132 -8.21 16.92 2.81
N VAL A 133 -7.49 15.82 3.06
CA VAL A 133 -6.03 15.72 2.92
C VAL A 133 -5.73 15.28 1.50
N GLN A 134 -5.31 16.21 0.66
CA GLN A 134 -4.97 15.92 -0.73
C GLN A 134 -3.69 15.08 -0.80
N ILE A 135 -3.79 13.82 -1.24
CA ILE A 135 -2.64 12.94 -1.49
C ILE A 135 -2.58 12.65 -2.99
N TYR A 136 -1.42 12.94 -3.58
CA TYR A 136 -1.14 12.65 -4.98
C TYR A 136 -0.19 11.48 -5.09
N GLU A 137 -0.68 10.38 -5.62
CA GLU A 137 0.14 9.22 -5.92
C GLU A 137 0.97 9.46 -7.16
N GLY A 138 2.26 9.11 -7.09
CA GLY A 138 3.19 9.20 -8.20
C GLY A 138 3.94 7.90 -8.42
N TYR A 139 4.23 7.61 -9.69
CA TYR A 139 4.96 6.43 -10.14
C TYR A 139 6.20 6.81 -10.93
N GLY A 140 7.22 6.03 -10.72
CA GLY A 140 8.46 6.08 -11.47
C GLY A 140 9.58 5.32 -10.79
N LEU A 141 10.73 5.30 -11.44
CA LEU A 141 11.92 4.55 -11.03
C LEU A 141 13.13 5.49 -10.98
N THR A 142 14.23 5.07 -10.38
CA THR A 142 15.49 5.80 -10.41
C THR A 142 15.94 6.04 -11.86
N GLU A 143 15.75 5.05 -12.69
CA GLU A 143 16.04 5.02 -14.13
C GLU A 143 15.21 6.02 -14.96
N THR A 144 14.15 6.58 -14.37
CA THR A 144 13.25 7.54 -15.05
C THR A 144 13.23 8.93 -14.41
N SER A 145 14.20 9.29 -13.58
CA SER A 145 14.53 10.61 -13.00
C SER A 145 13.47 11.28 -12.10
N PRO A 146 12.69 10.65 -11.28
CA PRO A 146 12.12 9.33 -11.32
C PRO A 146 10.69 9.29 -11.88
N VAL A 147 9.92 10.42 -11.94
CA VAL A 147 8.47 10.38 -12.14
C VAL A 147 8.08 10.18 -13.60
N ILE A 148 7.28 9.16 -13.84
CA ILE A 148 6.61 8.87 -15.11
C ILE A 148 5.19 9.44 -15.10
N CYS A 149 4.40 9.04 -14.09
CA CYS A 149 3.01 9.43 -13.92
C CYS A 149 2.76 10.02 -12.54
N VAL A 150 1.77 10.90 -12.42
CA VAL A 150 1.32 11.44 -11.13
C VAL A 150 -0.14 11.86 -11.18
N ASN A 151 -0.87 11.59 -10.10
CA ASN A 151 -2.16 12.23 -9.83
C ASN A 151 -1.95 13.71 -9.51
N GLY A 152 -2.92 14.54 -9.83
CA GLY A 152 -2.80 15.98 -9.65
C GLY A 152 -4.10 16.66 -9.18
N PRO A 153 -4.04 17.95 -8.80
CA PRO A 153 -5.14 18.64 -8.11
C PRO A 153 -6.41 18.78 -8.94
N LYS A 154 -6.31 18.73 -10.26
CA LYS A 154 -7.47 18.88 -11.16
C LYS A 154 -8.04 17.57 -11.67
N ARG A 155 -7.27 16.48 -11.56
CA ARG A 155 -7.65 15.15 -12.05
C ARG A 155 -7.01 14.10 -11.18
N ILE A 156 -7.77 13.60 -10.22
CA ILE A 156 -7.40 12.52 -9.33
C ILE A 156 -8.28 11.31 -9.65
N ARG A 157 -7.66 10.13 -9.72
CA ARG A 157 -8.37 8.84 -9.80
C ARG A 157 -7.69 7.87 -8.84
N LEU A 158 -8.42 7.47 -7.81
CA LEU A 158 -7.90 6.57 -6.78
C LEU A 158 -7.65 5.17 -7.34
N GLY A 159 -6.60 4.52 -6.84
CA GLY A 159 -6.14 3.23 -7.36
C GLY A 159 -5.35 3.36 -8.66
N THR A 160 -5.05 4.58 -9.10
CA THR A 160 -4.14 4.86 -10.22
C THR A 160 -2.98 5.73 -9.77
N VAL A 161 -1.88 5.67 -10.49
CA VAL A 161 -0.74 6.57 -10.29
C VAL A 161 -0.82 7.83 -11.15
N GLY A 162 -2.01 8.13 -11.67
CA GLY A 162 -2.27 9.34 -12.44
C GLY A 162 -1.91 9.22 -13.91
N ARG A 163 -1.67 10.38 -14.52
CA ARG A 163 -1.35 10.51 -15.95
C ARG A 163 0.14 10.73 -16.16
N PRO A 164 0.66 10.36 -17.35
CA PRO A 164 2.02 10.69 -17.74
C PRO A 164 2.29 12.19 -17.61
N LEU A 165 3.49 12.53 -17.16
CA LEU A 165 3.93 13.91 -17.19
C LEU A 165 4.09 14.39 -18.63
N ARG A 166 4.17 15.71 -18.79
CA ARG A 166 4.39 16.32 -20.09
C ARG A 166 5.66 15.79 -20.73
N ASP A 167 5.63 15.57 -22.06
CA ASP A 167 6.73 15.08 -22.88
C ASP A 167 7.21 13.66 -22.50
N ILE A 168 6.38 12.87 -21.77
CA ILE A 168 6.60 11.46 -21.43
C ILE A 168 5.57 10.60 -22.16
N GLU A 169 6.07 9.60 -22.88
CA GLU A 169 5.24 8.58 -23.49
C GLU A 169 5.16 7.35 -22.61
N VAL A 170 3.96 6.75 -22.50
CA VAL A 170 3.71 5.49 -21.80
C VAL A 170 2.94 4.56 -22.71
N ARG A 171 3.36 3.30 -22.79
CA ARG A 171 2.71 2.24 -23.55
C ARG A 171 2.65 0.98 -22.71
N ILE A 172 1.57 0.22 -22.85
CA ILE A 172 1.44 -1.12 -22.29
C ILE A 172 1.81 -2.13 -23.38
N ALA A 173 2.79 -2.97 -23.12
CA ALA A 173 3.21 -4.04 -24.02
C ALA A 173 2.19 -5.18 -24.04
N SER A 174 2.30 -6.11 -24.98
CA SER A 174 1.38 -7.25 -25.14
C SER A 174 1.35 -8.19 -23.93
N ASP A 175 2.41 -8.25 -23.15
CA ASP A 175 2.50 -9.02 -21.90
C ASP A 175 2.08 -8.23 -20.65
N GLY A 176 1.60 -6.98 -20.83
CA GLY A 176 1.14 -6.10 -19.77
C GLY A 176 2.25 -5.21 -19.19
N GLU A 177 3.51 -5.32 -19.65
CA GLU A 177 4.60 -4.50 -19.13
C GLU A 177 4.41 -3.02 -19.48
N ILE A 178 4.66 -2.15 -18.50
CA ILE A 178 4.67 -0.70 -18.68
C ILE A 178 5.98 -0.30 -19.34
N LEU A 179 5.90 0.30 -20.51
CA LEU A 179 7.04 0.88 -21.23
C LEU A 179 6.94 2.39 -21.19
N THR A 180 8.07 3.06 -21.07
CA THR A 180 8.11 4.52 -21.09
C THR A 180 9.24 5.06 -21.97
N ARG A 181 9.02 6.20 -22.60
CA ARG A 181 9.99 6.88 -23.45
C ARG A 181 9.90 8.40 -23.25
N GLY A 182 11.05 9.07 -23.27
CA GLY A 182 11.11 10.53 -23.16
C GLY A 182 12.40 11.00 -22.45
N PRO A 183 12.52 12.31 -22.21
CA PRO A 183 13.72 12.91 -21.65
C PRO A 183 14.03 12.51 -20.21
N HIS A 184 13.09 11.88 -19.53
CA HIS A 184 13.23 11.40 -18.15
C HIS A 184 13.98 10.07 -18.05
N VAL A 185 14.10 9.30 -19.15
CA VAL A 185 14.79 8.01 -19.16
C VAL A 185 16.30 8.23 -19.02
N MET A 186 16.95 7.43 -18.20
CA MET A 186 18.39 7.44 -18.00
C MET A 186 19.15 7.17 -19.31
N LYS A 187 20.42 7.58 -19.37
CA LYS A 187 21.31 7.24 -20.48
C LYS A 187 21.73 5.76 -20.48
N GLY A 188 21.71 5.12 -19.32
CA GLY A 188 22.08 3.73 -19.13
C GLY A 188 22.70 3.46 -17.77
N TYR A 189 22.96 2.19 -17.49
CA TYR A 189 23.67 1.76 -16.29
C TYR A 189 25.18 1.95 -16.44
N PHE A 190 25.81 2.54 -15.45
CA PHE A 190 27.23 2.85 -15.48
C PHE A 190 28.08 1.57 -15.64
N HIS A 191 28.92 1.55 -16.67
CA HIS A 191 29.76 0.40 -17.06
C HIS A 191 29.00 -0.93 -17.25
N LYS A 192 27.69 -0.90 -17.63
CA LYS A 192 26.90 -2.09 -17.88
C LYS A 192 26.11 -1.95 -19.19
N PRO A 193 26.78 -2.00 -20.35
CA PRO A 193 26.13 -1.80 -21.65
C PRO A 193 25.09 -2.88 -21.97
N GLU A 194 25.36 -4.13 -21.59
CA GLU A 194 24.43 -5.24 -21.80
C GLU A 194 23.12 -5.05 -21.01
N ALA A 195 23.21 -4.77 -19.72
CA ALA A 195 22.05 -4.46 -18.89
C ALA A 195 21.28 -3.22 -19.38
N THR A 196 22.01 -2.24 -19.96
CA THR A 196 21.39 -1.07 -20.58
C THR A 196 20.60 -1.46 -21.83
N ALA A 197 21.15 -2.30 -22.69
CA ALA A 197 20.49 -2.78 -23.90
C ALA A 197 19.30 -3.69 -23.62
N GLU A 198 19.30 -4.39 -22.47
CA GLU A 198 18.12 -5.15 -21.99
C GLU A 198 17.01 -4.23 -21.48
N ALA A 199 17.39 -3.12 -20.82
CA ALA A 199 16.44 -2.21 -20.20
C ALA A 199 15.88 -1.15 -21.17
N ILE A 200 16.65 -0.75 -22.20
CA ILE A 200 16.24 0.26 -23.20
C ILE A 200 16.37 -0.35 -24.58
N ASP A 201 15.24 -0.49 -25.25
CA ASP A 201 15.22 -1.07 -26.60
C ASP A 201 15.76 -0.09 -27.68
N ARG A 202 15.88 -0.56 -28.92
CA ARG A 202 16.41 0.21 -30.04
C ARG A 202 15.54 1.42 -30.43
N GLU A 203 14.26 1.42 -30.03
CA GLU A 203 13.31 2.51 -30.26
C GLU A 203 13.33 3.54 -29.12
N GLY A 204 14.13 3.30 -28.09
CA GLY A 204 14.27 4.16 -26.91
C GLY A 204 13.21 3.95 -25.85
N TRP A 205 12.46 2.86 -25.90
CA TRP A 205 11.53 2.48 -24.84
C TRP A 205 12.29 1.82 -23.68
N PHE A 206 12.06 2.36 -22.49
CA PHE A 206 12.56 1.76 -21.25
C PHE A 206 11.54 0.74 -20.74
N HIS A 207 12.01 -0.48 -20.49
CA HIS A 207 11.27 -1.58 -19.90
C HIS A 207 11.28 -1.45 -18.39
N THR A 208 10.14 -1.08 -17.80
CA THR A 208 10.09 -0.78 -16.36
C THR A 208 10.15 -2.03 -15.48
N GLY A 209 9.78 -3.18 -16.02
CA GLY A 209 9.58 -4.41 -15.25
C GLY A 209 8.34 -4.39 -14.36
N ASP A 210 7.51 -3.36 -14.46
CA ASP A 210 6.22 -3.25 -13.78
C ASP A 210 5.09 -3.57 -14.77
N ILE A 211 4.04 -4.22 -14.29
CA ILE A 211 2.83 -4.58 -15.06
C ILE A 211 1.73 -3.59 -14.73
N GLY A 212 0.96 -3.20 -15.72
CA GLY A 212 -0.12 -2.23 -15.50
C GLY A 212 -1.08 -2.09 -16.67
N GLU A 213 -2.04 -1.21 -16.47
CA GLU A 213 -3.12 -0.90 -17.40
C GLU A 213 -3.31 0.60 -17.55
N MET A 214 -3.76 1.00 -18.73
CA MET A 214 -4.07 2.40 -19.02
C MET A 214 -5.57 2.54 -19.32
N HIS A 215 -6.29 3.31 -18.48
CA HIS A 215 -7.71 3.62 -18.68
C HIS A 215 -7.95 5.13 -18.66
N ASP A 216 -8.56 5.68 -19.70
CA ASP A 216 -8.83 7.11 -19.87
C ASP A 216 -7.60 8.00 -19.65
N GLY A 217 -6.42 7.48 -20.00
CA GLY A 217 -5.14 8.14 -19.81
C GLY A 217 -4.59 8.12 -18.38
N PHE A 218 -5.20 7.36 -17.47
CA PHE A 218 -4.67 7.08 -16.12
C PHE A 218 -4.01 5.72 -16.09
N LEU A 219 -2.81 5.66 -15.51
CA LEU A 219 -2.05 4.44 -15.35
C LEU A 219 -2.36 3.79 -14.00
N SER A 220 -2.70 2.50 -14.02
CA SER A 220 -2.77 1.64 -12.83
C SER A 220 -1.63 0.64 -12.88
N ILE A 221 -0.91 0.48 -11.77
CA ILE A 221 0.11 -0.56 -11.64
C ILE A 221 -0.56 -1.74 -10.96
N THR A 222 -0.48 -2.90 -11.58
CA THR A 222 -1.09 -4.11 -11.03
C THR A 222 -0.07 -4.98 -10.30
N ASP A 223 1.17 -5.08 -10.82
CA ASP A 223 2.23 -5.84 -10.16
C ASP A 223 3.63 -5.54 -10.73
N ARG A 224 4.62 -6.31 -10.30
CA ARG A 224 5.93 -6.40 -10.91
C ARG A 224 6.07 -7.69 -11.74
N LYS A 225 6.63 -7.59 -12.93
CA LYS A 225 6.87 -8.71 -13.82
C LYS A 225 7.68 -9.84 -13.17
N LYS A 226 8.67 -9.47 -12.32
CA LYS A 226 9.52 -10.39 -11.55
C LYS A 226 8.86 -10.97 -10.31
N ASP A 227 7.78 -10.34 -9.82
CA ASP A 227 7.09 -10.74 -8.60
C ASP A 227 5.80 -11.52 -8.91
N LEU A 228 5.38 -11.60 -10.20
CA LEU A 228 4.26 -12.44 -10.61
C LEU A 228 4.52 -13.89 -10.22
N ILE A 229 3.60 -14.46 -9.48
CA ILE A 229 3.61 -15.86 -9.09
C ILE A 229 3.03 -16.69 -10.23
N VAL A 230 3.79 -17.67 -10.70
CA VAL A 230 3.33 -18.62 -11.71
C VAL A 230 3.09 -19.97 -11.03
N LEU A 231 1.83 -20.32 -10.82
CA LEU A 231 1.44 -21.59 -10.23
C LEU A 231 1.85 -22.77 -11.14
N ALA A 232 1.97 -23.96 -10.57
CA ALA A 232 2.34 -25.18 -11.28
C ALA A 232 1.41 -25.49 -12.49
N GLY A 233 0.14 -25.05 -12.41
CA GLY A 233 -0.83 -25.14 -13.52
C GLY A 233 -0.71 -24.03 -14.57
N GLY A 234 0.34 -23.18 -14.53
CA GLY A 234 0.58 -22.10 -15.48
C GLY A 234 -0.29 -20.84 -15.26
N LYS A 235 -1.19 -20.84 -14.28
CA LYS A 235 -1.96 -19.64 -13.91
C LYS A 235 -1.05 -18.64 -13.23
N LYS A 236 -1.21 -17.37 -13.59
CA LYS A 236 -0.48 -16.26 -12.99
C LYS A 236 -1.34 -15.58 -11.93
N ALA A 237 -0.74 -15.25 -10.82
CA ALA A 237 -1.34 -14.43 -9.77
C ALA A 237 -0.44 -13.25 -9.44
N ALA A 238 -1.05 -12.09 -9.26
CA ALA A 238 -0.42 -10.85 -8.86
C ALA A 238 -0.43 -10.75 -7.32
N PRO A 239 0.70 -10.89 -6.60
CA PRO A 239 0.69 -10.91 -5.15
C PRO A 239 0.28 -9.57 -4.53
N GLN A 240 0.64 -8.45 -5.12
CA GLN A 240 0.43 -7.13 -4.53
C GLN A 240 -1.05 -6.77 -4.30
N PRO A 241 -1.99 -6.98 -5.27
CA PRO A 241 -3.41 -6.79 -5.03
C PRO A 241 -3.96 -7.67 -3.92
N ILE A 242 -3.53 -8.93 -3.86
CA ILE A 242 -3.92 -9.89 -2.83
C ILE A 242 -3.46 -9.41 -1.45
N GLU A 243 -2.19 -9.04 -1.33
CA GLU A 243 -1.59 -8.51 -0.10
C GLU A 243 -2.30 -7.22 0.36
N ASN A 244 -2.66 -6.33 -0.56
CA ASN A 244 -3.39 -5.11 -0.23
C ASN A 244 -4.81 -5.39 0.31
N GLU A 245 -5.49 -6.40 -0.22
CA GLU A 245 -6.81 -6.81 0.29
C GLU A 245 -6.69 -7.46 1.67
N LEU A 246 -5.74 -8.36 1.87
CA LEU A 246 -5.49 -9.01 3.17
C LEU A 246 -5.15 -8.01 4.27
N LYS A 247 -4.46 -6.91 3.95
CA LYS A 247 -4.15 -5.81 4.89
C LYS A 247 -5.38 -5.05 5.38
N LYS A 248 -6.56 -5.25 4.81
CA LYS A 248 -7.80 -4.66 5.33
C LYS A 248 -8.24 -5.28 6.65
N SER A 249 -7.81 -6.52 6.92
CA SER A 249 -8.00 -7.16 8.21
C SER A 249 -7.27 -6.40 9.31
N PRO A 250 -7.92 -6.08 10.44
CA PRO A 250 -7.27 -5.40 11.54
C PRO A 250 -6.19 -6.24 12.24
N PHE A 251 -6.16 -7.55 11.97
CA PHE A 251 -5.21 -8.49 12.57
C PHE A 251 -3.97 -8.75 11.72
N ILE A 252 -3.97 -8.33 10.46
CA ILE A 252 -2.90 -8.60 9.49
C ILE A 252 -2.10 -7.32 9.25
N ALA A 253 -0.92 -7.21 9.86
CA ALA A 253 -0.02 -6.07 9.65
C ALA A 253 0.71 -6.16 8.30
N LEU A 254 1.20 -7.37 7.94
CA LEU A 254 1.93 -7.57 6.70
C LEU A 254 1.71 -8.99 6.17
N PRO A 255 0.89 -9.18 5.15
CA PRO A 255 0.79 -10.45 4.42
C PRO A 255 1.85 -10.50 3.34
N ILE A 256 2.44 -11.67 3.12
CA ILE A 256 3.37 -11.96 2.04
C ILE A 256 2.84 -13.19 1.30
N VAL A 257 2.34 -12.98 0.08
CA VAL A 257 1.79 -14.04 -0.75
C VAL A 257 2.92 -14.77 -1.46
N ILE A 258 2.91 -16.09 -1.39
CA ILE A 258 3.88 -17.00 -1.99
C ILE A 258 3.16 -18.10 -2.78
N GLY A 259 3.84 -18.76 -3.70
CA GLY A 259 3.23 -19.83 -4.47
C GLY A 259 3.90 -20.12 -5.82
N ASP A 260 5.06 -19.51 -6.10
CA ASP A 260 5.73 -19.77 -7.37
C ASP A 260 6.04 -21.26 -7.53
N ARG A 261 5.59 -21.84 -8.67
CA ARG A 261 5.65 -23.27 -8.99
C ARG A 261 4.86 -24.20 -8.04
N GLN A 262 4.09 -23.65 -7.11
CA GLN A 262 3.22 -24.43 -6.22
C GLN A 262 1.83 -24.65 -6.83
N LYS A 263 1.07 -25.61 -6.29
CA LYS A 263 -0.28 -25.92 -6.77
C LYS A 263 -1.30 -24.83 -6.45
N PHE A 264 -1.04 -24.03 -5.40
CA PHE A 264 -1.91 -22.97 -4.90
C PHE A 264 -1.12 -21.87 -4.21
N LEU A 265 -1.76 -20.72 -4.00
CA LEU A 265 -1.19 -19.62 -3.23
C LEU A 265 -1.29 -19.89 -1.73
N ALA A 266 -0.25 -19.47 -1.03
CA ALA A 266 -0.21 -19.43 0.42
C ALA A 266 0.25 -18.04 0.90
N ALA A 267 0.09 -17.76 2.19
CA ALA A 267 0.53 -16.50 2.78
C ALA A 267 1.39 -16.71 4.03
N VAL A 268 2.50 -16.01 4.10
CA VAL A 268 3.22 -15.78 5.37
C VAL A 268 2.74 -14.46 5.94
N ILE A 269 2.24 -14.46 7.16
CA ILE A 269 1.54 -13.33 7.75
C ILE A 269 2.30 -12.83 8.99
N VAL A 270 2.62 -11.55 9.01
CA VAL A 270 3.00 -10.84 10.24
C VAL A 270 1.71 -10.31 10.85
N PRO A 271 1.34 -10.77 12.07
CA PRO A 271 0.18 -10.28 12.79
C PRO A 271 0.32 -8.79 13.18
N ASP A 272 -0.79 -8.09 13.33
CA ASP A 272 -0.81 -6.88 14.15
C ASP A 272 -0.81 -7.29 15.63
N PHE A 273 0.38 -7.30 16.22
CA PHE A 273 0.60 -7.79 17.58
C PHE A 273 -0.18 -6.99 18.63
N GLU A 274 -0.42 -5.70 18.40
CA GLU A 274 -1.20 -4.87 19.31
C GLU A 274 -2.68 -5.25 19.28
N ARG A 275 -3.25 -5.38 18.08
CA ARG A 275 -4.63 -5.82 17.89
C ARG A 275 -4.86 -7.25 18.38
N LEU A 276 -3.89 -8.12 18.14
CA LEU A 276 -3.96 -9.50 18.61
C LEU A 276 -3.95 -9.59 20.14
N ARG A 277 -3.16 -8.75 20.85
CA ARG A 277 -3.19 -8.64 22.31
C ARG A 277 -4.55 -8.19 22.82
N GLN A 278 -5.11 -7.12 22.23
CA GLN A 278 -6.42 -6.60 22.60
C GLN A 278 -7.52 -7.67 22.41
N TRP A 279 -7.48 -8.40 21.29
CA TRP A 279 -8.39 -9.50 21.04
C TRP A 279 -8.25 -10.62 22.09
N ALA A 280 -7.02 -11.01 22.39
CA ALA A 280 -6.74 -12.07 23.35
C ALA A 280 -7.28 -11.72 24.76
N GLU A 281 -7.13 -10.47 25.19
CA GLU A 281 -7.67 -9.96 26.45
C GLU A 281 -9.22 -10.05 26.48
N VAL A 282 -9.88 -9.59 25.43
CA VAL A 282 -11.34 -9.61 25.31
C VAL A 282 -11.86 -11.04 25.23
N ALA A 283 -11.22 -11.88 24.44
CA ALA A 283 -11.58 -13.28 24.25
C ALA A 283 -11.16 -14.19 25.43
N ARG A 284 -10.37 -13.67 26.37
CA ARG A 284 -9.76 -14.41 27.49
C ARG A 284 -8.93 -15.61 27.05
N VAL A 285 -8.18 -15.44 25.96
CA VAL A 285 -7.28 -16.44 25.40
C VAL A 285 -5.86 -16.14 25.85
N SER A 286 -5.19 -17.18 26.40
CA SER A 286 -3.75 -17.08 26.70
C SER A 286 -2.95 -17.31 25.42
N VAL A 287 -2.20 -16.32 24.96
CA VAL A 287 -1.41 -16.39 23.72
C VAL A 287 0.05 -16.69 24.01
N ASN A 288 0.58 -17.75 23.42
CA ASN A 288 2.01 -18.02 23.37
C ASN A 288 2.62 -17.33 22.15
N TRP A 289 3.31 -16.22 22.35
CA TRP A 289 3.83 -15.35 21.30
C TRP A 289 4.93 -15.99 20.46
N ASP A 290 5.66 -16.98 21.00
CA ASP A 290 6.71 -17.71 20.30
C ASP A 290 6.16 -18.83 19.40
N ALA A 291 4.90 -19.22 19.59
CA ALA A 291 4.25 -20.32 18.89
C ALA A 291 2.83 -19.98 18.43
N LEU A 292 2.65 -18.80 17.82
CA LEU A 292 1.35 -18.31 17.37
C LEU A 292 0.64 -19.26 16.43
N ASP A 293 1.38 -19.81 15.48
CA ASP A 293 0.84 -20.68 14.43
C ASP A 293 0.35 -22.04 14.96
N ALA A 294 0.85 -22.48 16.13
CA ALA A 294 0.45 -23.73 16.77
C ALA A 294 -0.82 -23.61 17.62
N GLN A 295 -1.37 -22.40 17.84
CA GLN A 295 -2.50 -22.18 18.72
C GLN A 295 -3.84 -22.21 17.97
N PRO A 296 -4.76 -23.13 18.33
CA PRO A 296 -6.01 -23.30 17.60
C PRO A 296 -6.90 -22.06 17.56
N GLU A 297 -6.96 -21.28 18.65
CA GLU A 297 -7.79 -20.08 18.75
C GLU A 297 -7.26 -18.96 17.85
N VAL A 298 -5.95 -18.72 17.88
CA VAL A 298 -5.26 -17.73 17.05
C VAL A 298 -5.39 -18.14 15.58
N ARG A 299 -5.13 -19.41 15.29
CA ARG A 299 -5.22 -19.93 13.93
C ARG A 299 -6.65 -19.82 13.36
N ARG A 300 -7.68 -20.07 14.18
CA ARG A 300 -9.08 -19.90 13.79
C ARG A 300 -9.42 -18.44 13.51
N LEU A 301 -8.90 -17.49 14.28
CA LEU A 301 -9.07 -16.05 14.02
C LEU A 301 -8.55 -15.71 12.62
N PHE A 302 -7.30 -16.05 12.32
CA PHE A 302 -6.71 -15.74 11.01
C PHE A 302 -7.36 -16.53 9.87
N GLN A 303 -7.80 -17.77 10.11
CA GLN A 303 -8.57 -18.52 9.11
C GLN A 303 -9.88 -17.79 8.72
N THR A 304 -10.58 -17.20 9.68
CA THR A 304 -11.77 -16.39 9.39
C THR A 304 -11.47 -15.20 8.48
N GLU A 305 -10.35 -14.53 8.69
CA GLU A 305 -9.92 -13.41 7.84
C GLU A 305 -9.53 -13.88 6.43
N ILE A 306 -8.84 -15.01 6.31
CA ILE A 306 -8.50 -15.64 5.02
C ILE A 306 -9.76 -16.11 4.29
N ASP A 307 -10.72 -16.72 4.98
CA ASP A 307 -11.97 -17.19 4.38
C ASP A 307 -12.80 -16.01 3.88
N ALA A 308 -12.84 -14.91 4.62
CA ALA A 308 -13.48 -13.67 4.18
C ALA A 308 -12.85 -13.10 2.92
N TYR A 309 -11.51 -13.12 2.82
CA TYR A 309 -10.80 -12.75 1.60
C TYR A 309 -11.14 -13.68 0.43
N ASN A 310 -11.17 -14.99 0.65
CA ASN A 310 -11.36 -16.02 -0.37
C ASN A 310 -12.78 -16.06 -0.96
N ALA A 311 -13.80 -15.56 -0.26
CA ALA A 311 -15.21 -15.75 -0.57
C ALA A 311 -15.59 -15.38 -2.01
N ASP A 312 -15.03 -14.27 -2.54
CA ASP A 312 -15.35 -13.74 -3.87
C ASP A 312 -14.15 -13.84 -4.85
N ARG A 313 -13.16 -14.72 -4.59
CA ARG A 313 -11.94 -14.82 -5.40
C ARG A 313 -11.92 -16.06 -6.29
N PRO A 314 -11.39 -15.94 -7.51
CA PRO A 314 -11.17 -17.11 -8.35
C PRO A 314 -10.15 -18.04 -7.70
N HIS A 315 -10.26 -19.36 -7.95
CA HIS A 315 -9.47 -20.38 -7.29
C HIS A 315 -7.94 -20.16 -7.30
N HIS A 316 -7.42 -19.57 -8.37
CA HIS A 316 -5.98 -19.33 -8.51
C HIS A 316 -5.49 -18.11 -7.73
N GLU A 317 -6.39 -17.29 -7.18
CA GLU A 317 -6.09 -16.15 -6.30
C GLU A 317 -6.43 -16.43 -4.84
N GLN A 318 -7.05 -17.58 -4.53
CA GLN A 318 -7.37 -17.97 -3.15
C GLN A 318 -6.12 -18.36 -2.37
N ILE A 319 -6.03 -17.92 -1.13
CA ILE A 319 -5.03 -18.35 -0.17
C ILE A 319 -5.50 -19.64 0.49
N ARG A 320 -4.84 -20.75 0.24
CA ARG A 320 -5.23 -22.07 0.75
C ARG A 320 -4.46 -22.52 1.99
N ALA A 321 -3.34 -21.89 2.26
CA ALA A 321 -2.57 -22.12 3.46
C ALA A 321 -1.94 -20.82 3.95
N PHE A 322 -1.71 -20.72 5.25
CA PHE A 322 -0.97 -19.60 5.81
C PHE A 322 -0.12 -20.04 7.00
N ALA A 323 0.90 -19.25 7.30
CA ALA A 323 1.71 -19.37 8.48
C ALA A 323 1.86 -18.00 9.16
N LEU A 324 1.87 -17.97 10.49
CA LEU A 324 2.01 -16.76 11.28
C LEU A 324 3.46 -16.59 11.74
N LEU A 325 4.03 -15.41 11.52
CA LEU A 325 5.35 -15.09 12.07
C LEU A 325 5.23 -14.61 13.52
N PRO A 326 6.17 -15.02 14.40
CA PRO A 326 6.15 -14.65 15.82
C PRO A 326 6.65 -13.22 16.09
N SER A 327 7.22 -12.54 15.09
CA SER A 327 7.79 -11.21 15.23
C SER A 327 7.68 -10.39 13.95
N ASP A 328 7.82 -9.06 14.10
CA ASP A 328 7.92 -8.15 12.96
C ASP A 328 9.18 -8.41 12.12
N LEU A 329 9.08 -8.07 10.83
CA LEU A 329 10.23 -8.01 9.93
C LEU A 329 10.96 -6.67 10.12
N THR A 330 12.28 -6.70 10.13
CA THR A 330 13.11 -5.52 10.39
C THR A 330 14.10 -5.24 9.25
N ILE A 331 14.67 -4.02 9.25
CA ILE A 331 15.74 -3.67 8.34
C ILE A 331 17.04 -4.40 8.71
N GLU A 332 17.28 -4.55 10.03
CA GLU A 332 18.48 -5.18 10.56
C GLU A 332 18.55 -6.67 10.20
N ASP A 333 17.42 -7.36 10.17
CA ASP A 333 17.37 -8.77 9.76
C ASP A 333 17.43 -8.97 8.24
N GLY A 334 17.45 -7.88 7.49
CA GLY A 334 17.52 -7.88 6.03
C GLY A 334 16.23 -8.21 5.32
N SER A 335 15.13 -8.50 6.02
CA SER A 335 13.84 -8.92 5.44
C SER A 335 13.11 -7.78 4.73
N ILE A 336 13.34 -6.54 5.16
CA ILE A 336 12.77 -5.34 4.53
C ILE A 336 13.86 -4.34 4.14
N THR A 337 13.55 -3.48 3.16
CA THR A 337 14.41 -2.37 2.76
C THR A 337 14.27 -1.18 3.72
N PRO A 338 15.19 -0.17 3.70
CA PRO A 338 14.99 1.10 4.41
C PRO A 338 13.68 1.83 4.04
N THR A 339 13.14 1.56 2.86
CA THR A 339 11.83 2.06 2.41
C THR A 339 10.68 1.14 2.78
N LEU A 340 10.91 0.21 3.72
CA LEU A 340 9.94 -0.75 4.27
C LEU A 340 9.31 -1.70 3.24
N LYS A 341 10.01 -1.98 2.12
CA LYS A 341 9.60 -3.00 1.15
C LYS A 341 10.12 -4.37 1.54
N VAL A 342 9.26 -5.38 1.48
CA VAL A 342 9.63 -6.78 1.72
C VAL A 342 10.58 -7.28 0.65
N LYS A 343 11.67 -7.90 1.06
CA LYS A 343 12.59 -8.63 0.18
C LYS A 343 12.15 -10.10 0.10
N ARG A 344 11.15 -10.37 -0.74
CA ARG A 344 10.46 -11.67 -0.84
C ARG A 344 11.42 -12.86 -0.90
N ARG A 345 12.44 -12.82 -1.75
CA ARG A 345 13.43 -13.90 -1.86
C ARG A 345 14.20 -14.18 -0.58
N ILE A 346 14.53 -13.13 0.19
CA ILE A 346 15.22 -13.28 1.47
C ILE A 346 14.28 -13.94 2.48
N LEU A 347 13.03 -13.51 2.50
CA LEU A 347 12.01 -14.07 3.37
C LEU A 347 11.74 -15.55 3.04
N GLU A 348 11.54 -15.88 1.78
CA GLU A 348 11.34 -17.26 1.32
C GLU A 348 12.53 -18.18 1.70
N SER A 349 13.75 -17.70 1.54
CA SER A 349 14.95 -18.44 1.96
C SER A 349 15.03 -18.61 3.49
N ARG A 350 14.72 -17.54 4.24
CA ARG A 350 14.81 -17.56 5.71
C ARG A 350 13.77 -18.46 6.35
N TYR A 351 12.56 -18.46 5.84
CA TYR A 351 11.44 -19.23 6.35
C TYR A 351 11.14 -20.48 5.51
N ALA A 352 12.11 -20.98 4.74
CA ALA A 352 11.92 -22.11 3.83
C ALA A 352 11.30 -23.33 4.52
N ALA A 353 11.80 -23.71 5.70
CA ALA A 353 11.27 -24.85 6.45
C ALA A 353 9.82 -24.65 6.91
N LEU A 354 9.45 -23.42 7.34
CA LEU A 354 8.08 -23.08 7.72
C LEU A 354 7.15 -23.15 6.51
N ILE A 355 7.61 -22.63 5.37
CA ILE A 355 6.86 -22.61 4.11
C ILE A 355 6.64 -24.05 3.62
N GLU A 356 7.67 -24.92 3.66
CA GLU A 356 7.57 -26.32 3.27
C GLU A 356 6.54 -27.06 4.14
N GLN A 357 6.67 -26.96 5.46
CA GLN A 357 5.72 -27.55 6.42
C GLN A 357 4.28 -27.10 6.18
N MET A 358 4.08 -25.81 5.87
CA MET A 358 2.76 -25.24 5.59
C MET A 358 2.14 -25.87 4.33
N TYR A 359 2.90 -26.03 3.24
CA TYR A 359 2.41 -26.68 2.01
C TYR A 359 2.12 -28.17 2.23
N GLU A 360 3.00 -28.91 2.90
CA GLU A 360 2.79 -30.30 3.25
C GLU A 360 1.54 -30.54 4.12
N ALA A 361 1.32 -29.67 5.11
CA ALA A 361 0.15 -29.76 5.98
C ALA A 361 -1.15 -29.54 5.18
N ALA A 362 -1.16 -28.55 4.27
CA ALA A 362 -2.30 -28.27 3.42
C ALA A 362 -2.58 -29.41 2.41
N GLU A 363 -1.56 -30.02 1.85
CA GLU A 363 -1.74 -31.17 0.94
C GLU A 363 -2.32 -32.38 1.67
N ARG A 364 -1.87 -32.66 2.90
CA ARG A 364 -2.42 -33.76 3.72
C ARG A 364 -3.89 -33.56 4.06
N SER A 365 -4.32 -32.33 4.33
CA SER A 365 -5.73 -32.03 4.65
C SER A 365 -6.68 -32.10 3.43
N HIS A 366 -6.16 -32.13 2.22
CA HIS A 366 -6.95 -32.25 0.98
C HIS A 366 -7.09 -33.71 0.49
N VAL A 367 -6.33 -34.63 1.03
CA VAL A 367 -6.35 -36.07 0.67
C VAL A 367 -7.22 -36.87 1.66
N ALA A 368 -7.58 -36.32 2.79
CA ALA A 368 -8.49 -36.88 3.79
C ALA A 368 -9.91 -36.37 3.58
#